data_63de624f8462913973f22b80963bac04
#
_entry.id   63de624f8462913973f22b80963bac04
#
_cell.length_a   1.000
_cell.length_b   1.000
_cell.length_c   1.000
_cell.angle_alpha   90.00
_cell.angle_beta   90.00
_cell.angle_gamma   90.00
#
_symmetry.space_group_name_H-M   'P 1'
#
loop_
_entity.id
_entity.type
_entity.pdbx_description
1 polymer ?
#
loop_
_entity_poly.entity_id
_entity_poly.type
_entity_poly.pdbx_seq_one_letter_code
_entity_poly.pdbx_strand_id
1 'polypeptide(L)'
;VQTSPLIAKYLDDLAAEDEVVTAARDASVELGITPIAPAVGAQLAAIAAATQAGAILEVGTGAGVSGLWLLRGAPGATLTSIDTELDHQQHARAAFGRAGIPVTRARLITGKARDVLPRMNEASYDIVLIDADPASMLEYVEHALALVRVGGSVLVAHALMGGRVADPAQRSDEVADLRGLLKELSTSDAVRAAVSPVGDGLLQIVRLPEPV
;
A
#
# COMPACT_ATOMS: atom_id res chain seq x y z
N VAL A 1 8.38 -2.61 21.44
CA VAL A 1 7.18 -3.21 22.05
C VAL A 1 6.36 -3.77 20.90
N GLN A 2 6.38 -5.09 20.72
CA GLN A 2 5.47 -5.74 19.78
C GLN A 2 4.04 -5.39 20.16
N THR A 3 3.21 -5.02 19.19
CA THR A 3 1.77 -4.85 19.43
C THR A 3 1.24 -6.16 20.01
N SER A 4 0.62 -6.11 21.19
CA SER A 4 0.07 -7.31 21.82
C SER A 4 -0.87 -8.02 20.83
N PRO A 5 -0.80 -9.36 20.69
CA PRO A 5 -1.72 -10.10 19.83
C PRO A 5 -3.19 -9.83 20.14
N LEU A 6 -3.53 -9.51 21.39
CA LEU A 6 -4.88 -9.10 21.78
C LEU A 6 -5.28 -7.75 21.19
N ILE A 7 -4.34 -6.78 21.15
CA ILE A 7 -4.60 -5.47 20.55
C ILE A 7 -4.74 -5.63 19.03
N ALA A 8 -3.85 -6.38 18.39
CA ALA A 8 -3.92 -6.63 16.96
C ALA A 8 -5.28 -7.26 16.58
N LYS A 9 -5.66 -8.35 17.28
CA LYS A 9 -6.96 -8.98 17.06
C LYS A 9 -8.12 -8.01 17.27
N TYR A 10 -8.10 -7.22 18.34
CA TYR A 10 -9.17 -6.26 18.62
C TYR A 10 -9.31 -5.22 17.49
N LEU A 11 -8.19 -4.71 16.96
CA LEU A 11 -8.20 -3.74 15.87
C LEU A 11 -8.69 -4.36 14.56
N ASP A 12 -8.32 -5.61 14.28
CA ASP A 12 -8.80 -6.34 13.10
C ASP A 12 -10.31 -6.64 13.22
N ASP A 13 -10.79 -7.04 14.39
CA ASP A 13 -12.22 -7.28 14.66
C ASP A 13 -13.04 -5.97 14.53
N LEU A 14 -12.45 -4.82 14.87
CA LEU A 14 -13.09 -3.51 14.73
C LEU A 14 -13.19 -3.06 13.26
N ALA A 15 -12.23 -3.46 12.42
CA ALA A 15 -12.18 -3.15 11.01
C ALA A 15 -13.03 -4.14 10.20
N ALA A 16 -14.37 -4.02 10.31
CA ALA A 16 -15.30 -4.94 9.68
C ALA A 16 -15.15 -4.98 8.16
N GLU A 17 -14.92 -6.17 7.62
CA GLU A 17 -14.91 -6.46 6.18
C GLU A 17 -16.30 -6.98 5.76
N ASP A 18 -16.80 -6.50 4.62
CA ASP A 18 -17.98 -7.07 3.99
C ASP A 18 -17.65 -8.37 3.24
N GLU A 19 -18.67 -9.02 2.71
CA GLU A 19 -18.54 -10.29 2.00
C GLU A 19 -17.58 -10.19 0.79
N VAL A 20 -17.49 -9.03 0.14
CA VAL A 20 -16.65 -8.86 -1.05
C VAL A 20 -15.18 -8.80 -0.65
N VAL A 21 -14.82 -8.03 0.39
CA VAL A 21 -13.44 -7.94 0.88
C VAL A 21 -13.03 -9.27 1.51
N THR A 22 -13.92 -9.91 2.28
CA THR A 22 -13.66 -11.24 2.86
C THR A 22 -13.36 -12.27 1.76
N ALA A 23 -14.17 -12.32 0.71
CA ALA A 23 -13.94 -13.24 -0.41
C ALA A 23 -12.65 -12.93 -1.18
N ALA A 24 -12.25 -11.65 -1.31
CA ALA A 24 -10.97 -11.27 -1.90
C ALA A 24 -9.79 -11.70 -1.03
N ARG A 25 -9.94 -11.62 0.29
CA ARG A 25 -8.94 -12.08 1.27
C ARG A 25 -8.76 -13.59 1.19
N ASP A 26 -9.84 -14.35 1.16
CA ASP A 26 -9.82 -15.81 1.03
C ASP A 26 -9.11 -16.22 -0.27
N ALA A 27 -9.45 -15.56 -1.39
CA ALA A 27 -8.78 -15.78 -2.67
C ALA A 27 -7.28 -15.43 -2.61
N SER A 28 -6.88 -14.38 -1.88
CA SER A 28 -5.45 -14.06 -1.67
C SER A 28 -4.73 -15.21 -0.97
N VAL A 29 -5.34 -15.78 0.08
CA VAL A 29 -4.74 -16.91 0.82
C VAL A 29 -4.63 -18.15 -0.07
N GLU A 30 -5.64 -18.45 -0.88
CA GLU A 30 -5.63 -19.57 -1.84
C GLU A 30 -4.53 -19.40 -2.90
N LEU A 31 -4.22 -18.15 -3.30
CA LEU A 31 -3.13 -17.80 -4.21
C LEU A 31 -1.75 -17.78 -3.53
N GLY A 32 -1.67 -18.02 -2.22
CA GLY A 32 -0.43 -17.95 -1.46
C GLY A 32 0.06 -16.52 -1.18
N ILE A 33 -0.82 -15.53 -1.33
CA ILE A 33 -0.55 -14.12 -1.03
C ILE A 33 -0.91 -13.86 0.43
N THR A 34 -0.07 -13.08 1.12
CA THR A 34 -0.42 -12.53 2.45
C THR A 34 -1.06 -11.16 2.28
N PRO A 35 -2.39 -11.03 2.35
CA PRO A 35 -3.03 -9.72 2.22
C PRO A 35 -2.80 -8.86 3.46
N ILE A 36 -2.88 -7.54 3.30
CA ILE A 36 -2.84 -6.61 4.45
C ILE A 36 -3.88 -6.99 5.52
N ALA A 37 -3.54 -6.76 6.79
CA ALA A 37 -4.49 -6.97 7.89
C ALA A 37 -5.72 -6.04 7.78
N PRO A 38 -6.92 -6.42 8.26
CA PRO A 38 -8.11 -5.59 8.22
C PRO A 38 -7.91 -4.18 8.80
N ALA A 39 -7.20 -4.07 9.93
CA ALA A 39 -6.89 -2.80 10.55
C ALA A 39 -6.00 -1.89 9.68
N VAL A 40 -5.07 -2.47 8.89
CA VAL A 40 -4.30 -1.72 7.88
C VAL A 40 -5.23 -1.24 6.78
N GLY A 41 -6.13 -2.09 6.30
CA GLY A 41 -7.14 -1.72 5.31
C GLY A 41 -8.00 -0.53 5.76
N ALA A 42 -8.48 -0.55 7.01
CA ALA A 42 -9.22 0.57 7.59
C ALA A 42 -8.39 1.85 7.66
N GLN A 43 -7.09 1.74 7.98
CA GLN A 43 -6.17 2.89 7.95
C GLN A 43 -5.96 3.43 6.54
N LEU A 44 -5.80 2.56 5.53
CA LEU A 44 -5.72 2.97 4.12
C LEU A 44 -6.97 3.74 3.69
N ALA A 45 -8.16 3.24 4.05
CA ALA A 45 -9.42 3.92 3.75
C ALA A 45 -9.52 5.29 4.44
N ALA A 46 -9.10 5.40 5.71
CA ALA A 46 -9.08 6.66 6.43
C ALA A 46 -8.12 7.68 5.79
N ILE A 47 -6.92 7.24 5.36
CA ILE A 47 -5.96 8.09 4.66
C ILE A 47 -6.54 8.53 3.30
N ALA A 48 -7.15 7.62 2.54
CA ALA A 48 -7.76 7.95 1.25
C ALA A 48 -8.89 8.98 1.38
N ALA A 49 -9.70 8.87 2.43
CA ALA A 49 -10.74 9.85 2.75
C ALA A 49 -10.14 11.21 3.18
N ALA A 50 -9.14 11.21 4.06
CA ALA A 50 -8.50 12.43 4.57
C ALA A 50 -7.77 13.21 3.47
N THR A 51 -7.12 12.52 2.53
CA THR A 51 -6.45 13.13 1.36
C THR A 51 -7.43 13.53 0.27
N GLN A 52 -8.72 13.17 0.39
CA GLN A 52 -9.73 13.36 -0.66
C GLN A 52 -9.23 12.80 -2.00
N ALA A 53 -8.65 11.60 -1.96
CA ALA A 53 -7.94 11.02 -3.09
C ALA A 53 -8.85 10.88 -4.32
N GLY A 54 -8.39 11.41 -5.47
CA GLY A 54 -9.03 11.26 -6.78
C GLY A 54 -8.27 10.29 -7.69
N ALA A 55 -6.95 10.18 -7.51
CA ALA A 55 -6.08 9.29 -8.26
C ALA A 55 -5.17 8.48 -7.33
N ILE A 56 -5.28 7.16 -7.40
CA ILE A 56 -4.54 6.22 -6.58
C ILE A 56 -3.74 5.28 -7.48
N LEU A 57 -2.47 5.07 -7.15
CA LEU A 57 -1.61 4.08 -7.75
C LEU A 57 -1.29 2.99 -6.72
N GLU A 58 -1.27 1.74 -7.15
CA GLU A 58 -0.93 0.59 -6.32
C GLU A 58 0.09 -0.29 -7.03
N VAL A 59 1.12 -0.71 -6.32
CA VAL A 59 2.09 -1.71 -6.72
C VAL A 59 1.87 -2.95 -5.84
N GLY A 60 1.48 -4.05 -6.47
CA GLY A 60 0.99 -5.26 -5.80
C GLY A 60 -0.54 -5.28 -5.73
N THR A 61 -1.20 -5.79 -6.79
CA THR A 61 -2.66 -5.89 -6.84
C THR A 61 -3.19 -7.01 -5.94
N GLY A 62 -2.48 -8.16 -5.92
CA GLY A 62 -2.99 -9.37 -5.29
C GLY A 62 -4.41 -9.71 -5.76
N ALA A 63 -5.26 -10.21 -4.88
CA ALA A 63 -6.68 -10.43 -5.18
C ALA A 63 -7.57 -9.18 -4.97
N GLY A 64 -6.98 -7.99 -4.74
CA GLY A 64 -7.67 -6.70 -4.70
C GLY A 64 -8.08 -6.21 -3.32
N VAL A 65 -7.61 -6.81 -2.24
CA VAL A 65 -8.00 -6.45 -0.86
C VAL A 65 -7.67 -4.98 -0.55
N SER A 66 -6.43 -4.55 -0.75
CA SER A 66 -5.96 -3.18 -0.51
C SER A 66 -6.67 -2.16 -1.40
N GLY A 67 -6.83 -2.48 -2.69
CA GLY A 67 -7.57 -1.64 -3.64
C GLY A 67 -9.03 -1.44 -3.25
N LEU A 68 -9.72 -2.47 -2.74
CA LEU A 68 -11.09 -2.35 -2.22
C LEU A 68 -11.15 -1.39 -1.02
N TRP A 69 -10.22 -1.48 -0.08
CA TRP A 69 -10.16 -0.59 1.07
C TRP A 69 -9.88 0.86 0.66
N LEU A 70 -8.93 1.09 -0.25
CA LEU A 70 -8.62 2.43 -0.77
C LEU A 70 -9.84 3.06 -1.45
N LEU A 71 -10.53 2.31 -2.31
CA LEU A 71 -11.72 2.79 -3.03
C LEU A 71 -12.94 2.94 -2.12
N ARG A 72 -13.01 2.24 -1.00
CA ARG A 72 -14.02 2.45 0.05
C ARG A 72 -13.82 3.80 0.73
N GLY A 73 -12.57 4.18 1.03
CA GLY A 73 -12.22 5.49 1.60
C GLY A 73 -12.39 6.65 0.63
N ALA A 74 -12.20 6.41 -0.66
CA ALA A 74 -12.32 7.39 -1.73
C ALA A 74 -13.25 6.90 -2.85
N PRO A 75 -14.59 6.92 -2.65
CA PRO A 75 -15.56 6.32 -3.59
C PRO A 75 -15.57 6.99 -4.98
N GLY A 76 -15.02 8.20 -5.11
CA GLY A 76 -14.86 8.91 -6.38
C GLY A 76 -13.53 8.66 -7.10
N ALA A 77 -12.55 8.04 -6.44
CA ALA A 77 -11.20 7.87 -6.97
C ALA A 77 -11.13 6.89 -8.14
N THR A 78 -10.09 7.04 -8.94
CA THR A 78 -9.60 6.03 -9.87
C THR A 78 -8.39 5.33 -9.29
N LEU A 79 -8.36 4.00 -9.38
CA LEU A 79 -7.24 3.14 -8.99
C LEU A 79 -6.53 2.64 -10.25
N THR A 80 -5.23 2.83 -10.33
CA THR A 80 -4.35 2.10 -11.25
C THR A 80 -3.54 1.12 -10.42
N SER A 81 -3.64 -0.17 -10.69
CA SER A 81 -2.96 -1.20 -9.91
C SER A 81 -2.10 -2.09 -10.81
N ILE A 82 -0.86 -2.34 -10.38
CA ILE A 82 0.17 -3.06 -11.15
C ILE A 82 0.49 -4.35 -10.41
N ASP A 83 0.51 -5.47 -11.14
CA ASP A 83 0.95 -6.77 -10.64
C ASP A 83 1.65 -7.56 -11.75
N THR A 84 2.61 -8.39 -11.40
CA THR A 84 3.26 -9.28 -12.35
C THR A 84 2.38 -10.46 -12.76
N GLU A 85 1.49 -10.89 -11.86
CA GLU A 85 0.70 -12.09 -12.02
C GLU A 85 -0.69 -11.78 -12.58
N LEU A 86 -0.94 -12.31 -13.79
CA LEU A 86 -2.24 -12.14 -14.45
C LEU A 86 -3.39 -12.77 -13.65
N ASP A 87 -3.14 -13.88 -12.98
CA ASP A 87 -4.13 -14.59 -12.17
C ASP A 87 -4.58 -13.75 -10.97
N HIS A 88 -3.64 -13.10 -10.28
CA HIS A 88 -3.96 -12.13 -9.23
C HIS A 88 -4.92 -11.06 -9.74
N GLN A 89 -4.62 -10.46 -10.88
CA GLN A 89 -5.45 -9.40 -11.45
C GLN A 89 -6.81 -9.89 -11.95
N GLN A 90 -6.95 -11.15 -12.33
CA GLN A 90 -8.26 -11.71 -12.67
C GLN A 90 -9.15 -11.79 -11.42
N HIS A 91 -8.61 -12.24 -10.29
CA HIS A 91 -9.31 -12.27 -9.00
C HIS A 91 -9.67 -10.86 -8.52
N ALA A 92 -8.73 -9.90 -8.59
CA ALA A 92 -8.98 -8.50 -8.25
C ALA A 92 -10.08 -7.89 -9.13
N ARG A 93 -10.07 -8.15 -10.43
CA ARG A 93 -11.11 -7.69 -11.37
C ARG A 93 -12.49 -8.22 -10.98
N ALA A 94 -12.57 -9.50 -10.62
CA ALA A 94 -13.81 -10.12 -10.16
C ALA A 94 -14.28 -9.50 -8.82
N ALA A 95 -13.36 -9.23 -7.90
CA ALA A 95 -13.66 -8.58 -6.62
C ALA A 95 -14.17 -7.16 -6.80
N PHE A 96 -13.51 -6.33 -7.63
CA PHE A 96 -13.97 -4.98 -7.97
C PHE A 96 -15.34 -4.99 -8.66
N GLY A 97 -15.57 -5.95 -9.57
CA GLY A 97 -16.89 -6.12 -10.21
C GLY A 97 -18.00 -6.44 -9.20
N ARG A 98 -17.75 -7.34 -8.23
CA ARG A 98 -18.69 -7.63 -7.14
C ARG A 98 -18.95 -6.44 -6.23
N ALA A 99 -17.94 -5.58 -6.02
CA ALA A 99 -18.09 -4.33 -5.28
C ALA A 99 -18.80 -3.21 -6.08
N GLY A 100 -19.24 -3.47 -7.31
CA GLY A 100 -19.86 -2.46 -8.18
C GLY A 100 -18.91 -1.41 -8.71
N ILE A 101 -17.59 -1.64 -8.66
CA ILE A 101 -16.57 -0.73 -9.17
C ILE A 101 -16.40 -0.96 -10.67
N PRO A 102 -16.71 0.02 -11.52
CA PRO A 102 -16.60 -0.14 -12.97
C PRO A 102 -15.13 -0.20 -13.39
N VAL A 103 -14.85 -0.90 -14.51
CA VAL A 103 -13.50 -1.05 -15.08
C VAL A 103 -12.81 0.29 -15.41
N THR A 104 -13.59 1.33 -15.63
CA THR A 104 -13.09 2.70 -15.85
C THR A 104 -12.48 3.32 -14.60
N ARG A 105 -12.82 2.81 -13.41
CA ARG A 105 -12.32 3.28 -12.13
C ARG A 105 -11.23 2.38 -11.53
N ALA A 106 -11.11 1.14 -12.00
CA ALA A 106 -10.07 0.20 -11.56
C ALA A 106 -9.30 -0.31 -12.79
N ARG A 107 -8.21 0.39 -13.12
CA ARG A 107 -7.32 0.02 -14.22
C ARG A 107 -6.26 -0.95 -13.69
N LEU A 108 -6.25 -2.17 -14.21
CA LEU A 108 -5.28 -3.20 -13.88
C LEU A 108 -4.24 -3.32 -14.98
N ILE A 109 -2.95 -3.30 -14.60
CA ILE A 109 -1.80 -3.38 -15.51
C ILE A 109 -0.97 -4.59 -15.13
N THR A 110 -0.91 -5.60 -15.99
CA THR A 110 -0.02 -6.75 -15.80
C THR A 110 1.38 -6.38 -16.27
N GLY A 111 2.35 -6.46 -15.38
CA GLY A 111 3.75 -6.17 -15.69
C GLY A 111 4.60 -5.87 -14.46
N LYS A 112 5.91 -5.80 -14.66
CA LYS A 112 6.84 -5.44 -13.57
C LYS A 112 6.73 -3.95 -13.28
N ALA A 113 6.55 -3.57 -12.01
CA ALA A 113 6.39 -2.18 -11.60
C ALA A 113 7.59 -1.32 -12.03
N ARG A 114 8.82 -1.84 -11.93
CA ARG A 114 10.03 -1.16 -12.41
C ARG A 114 9.98 -0.73 -13.89
N ASP A 115 9.24 -1.46 -14.74
CA ASP A 115 9.11 -1.16 -16.17
C ASP A 115 7.92 -0.23 -16.46
N VAL A 116 6.95 -0.16 -15.54
CA VAL A 116 5.70 0.59 -15.69
C VAL A 116 5.81 1.98 -15.04
N LEU A 117 6.31 2.06 -13.80
CA LEU A 117 6.37 3.30 -13.02
C LEU A 117 7.11 4.45 -13.75
N PRO A 118 8.28 4.22 -14.43
CA PRO A 118 8.98 5.28 -15.15
C PRO A 118 8.20 5.91 -16.32
N ARG A 119 7.11 5.28 -16.74
CA ARG A 119 6.26 5.76 -17.86
C ARG A 119 5.01 6.48 -17.38
N MET A 120 4.85 6.61 -16.07
CA MET A 120 3.70 7.29 -15.47
C MET A 120 3.99 8.78 -15.30
N ASN A 121 2.93 9.57 -15.23
CA ASN A 121 3.04 11.01 -15.10
C ASN A 121 3.43 11.39 -13.66
N GLU A 122 4.46 12.20 -13.52
CA GLU A 122 4.88 12.76 -12.24
C GLU A 122 3.78 13.63 -11.60
N ALA A 123 3.79 13.69 -10.28
CA ALA A 123 2.88 14.50 -9.44
C ALA A 123 1.39 14.34 -9.78
N SER A 124 0.98 13.15 -10.30
CA SER A 124 -0.38 12.89 -10.78
C SER A 124 -1.24 12.04 -9.83
N TYR A 125 -0.64 11.54 -8.74
CA TYR A 125 -1.33 10.67 -7.79
C TYR A 125 -1.46 11.33 -6.42
N ASP A 126 -2.60 11.11 -5.78
CA ASP A 126 -2.84 11.52 -4.40
C ASP A 126 -2.23 10.53 -3.41
N ILE A 127 -2.32 9.24 -3.76
CA ILE A 127 -1.76 8.13 -3.00
C ILE A 127 -1.04 7.18 -3.94
N VAL A 128 0.14 6.72 -3.51
CA VAL A 128 0.84 5.58 -4.10
C VAL A 128 1.02 4.54 -3.00
N LEU A 129 0.36 3.37 -3.13
CA LEU A 129 0.56 2.24 -2.23
C LEU A 129 1.58 1.27 -2.82
N ILE A 130 2.53 0.83 -1.99
CA ILE A 130 3.51 -0.21 -2.30
C ILE A 130 3.24 -1.39 -1.38
N ASP A 131 2.81 -2.50 -1.96
CA ASP A 131 2.54 -3.78 -1.30
C ASP A 131 3.09 -4.91 -2.19
N ALA A 132 4.40 -4.92 -2.38
CA ALA A 132 5.10 -5.80 -3.30
C ALA A 132 6.38 -6.36 -2.68
N ASP A 133 7.25 -6.98 -3.52
CA ASP A 133 8.45 -7.63 -3.03
C ASP A 133 9.40 -6.66 -2.29
N PRO A 134 9.94 -7.07 -1.12
CA PRO A 134 10.82 -6.22 -0.32
C PRO A 134 12.14 -5.84 -1.01
N ALA A 135 12.62 -6.67 -1.94
CA ALA A 135 13.91 -6.45 -2.60
C ALA A 135 13.89 -5.24 -3.57
N SER A 136 12.71 -4.89 -4.08
CA SER A 136 12.53 -3.73 -4.97
C SER A 136 11.93 -2.51 -4.25
N MET A 137 11.75 -2.57 -2.94
CA MET A 137 11.03 -1.55 -2.17
C MET A 137 11.65 -0.15 -2.30
N LEU A 138 12.98 -0.02 -2.22
CA LEU A 138 13.66 1.28 -2.37
C LEU A 138 13.36 1.91 -3.72
N GLU A 139 13.54 1.15 -4.80
CA GLU A 139 13.28 1.60 -6.17
C GLU A 139 11.82 2.05 -6.33
N TYR A 140 10.89 1.29 -5.75
CA TYR A 140 9.47 1.64 -5.80
C TYR A 140 9.14 2.92 -5.02
N VAL A 141 9.77 3.14 -3.85
CA VAL A 141 9.58 4.37 -3.06
C VAL A 141 10.15 5.58 -3.79
N GLU A 142 11.33 5.47 -4.41
CA GLU A 142 11.92 6.55 -5.21
C GLU A 142 10.99 6.96 -6.35
N HIS A 143 10.49 6.01 -7.13
CA HIS A 143 9.51 6.29 -8.18
C HIS A 143 8.22 6.88 -7.61
N ALA A 144 7.69 6.31 -6.54
CA ALA A 144 6.44 6.75 -5.93
C ALA A 144 6.50 8.21 -5.46
N LEU A 145 7.65 8.66 -4.91
CA LEU A 145 7.85 10.04 -4.49
C LEU A 145 7.82 11.03 -5.66
N ALA A 146 8.27 10.63 -6.85
CA ALA A 146 8.13 11.46 -8.04
C ALA A 146 6.69 11.50 -8.55
N LEU A 147 5.96 10.37 -8.45
CA LEU A 147 4.60 10.21 -8.98
C LEU A 147 3.53 10.85 -8.09
N VAL A 148 3.75 10.88 -6.76
CA VAL A 148 2.79 11.51 -5.83
C VAL A 148 2.90 13.03 -5.89
N ARG A 149 1.74 13.72 -5.86
CA ARG A 149 1.71 15.19 -5.81
C ARG A 149 2.21 15.74 -4.46
N VAL A 150 2.52 17.01 -4.41
CA VAL A 150 2.76 17.71 -3.12
C VAL A 150 1.51 17.59 -2.22
N GLY A 151 1.72 17.23 -0.96
CA GLY A 151 0.66 16.94 0.01
C GLY A 151 0.01 15.57 -0.15
N GLY A 152 0.39 14.80 -1.17
CA GLY A 152 -0.02 13.40 -1.33
C GLY A 152 0.85 12.44 -0.50
N SER A 153 0.49 11.17 -0.47
CA SER A 153 1.13 10.17 0.39
C SER A 153 1.64 8.96 -0.37
N VAL A 154 2.87 8.55 -0.11
CA VAL A 154 3.36 7.20 -0.41
C VAL A 154 3.14 6.34 0.83
N LEU A 155 2.52 5.17 0.64
CA LEU A 155 2.21 4.21 1.68
C LEU A 155 2.97 2.92 1.37
N VAL A 156 3.65 2.34 2.37
CA VAL A 156 4.34 1.06 2.22
C VAL A 156 3.78 0.09 3.24
N ALA A 157 3.16 -0.97 2.75
CA ALA A 157 2.67 -2.06 3.59
C ALA A 157 3.83 -2.96 4.05
N HIS A 158 3.59 -3.74 5.11
CA HIS A 158 4.59 -4.66 5.67
C HIS A 158 5.94 -4.02 6.05
N ALA A 159 5.93 -2.73 6.40
CA ALA A 159 7.13 -1.94 6.68
C ALA A 159 7.90 -2.38 7.95
N LEU A 160 7.36 -3.29 8.77
CA LEU A 160 8.08 -3.89 9.90
C LEU A 160 8.66 -5.27 9.59
N MET A 161 8.32 -5.87 8.44
CA MET A 161 8.84 -7.16 7.96
C MET A 161 8.78 -8.26 9.04
N GLY A 162 7.62 -8.45 9.68
CA GLY A 162 7.46 -9.41 10.78
C GLY A 162 8.25 -9.03 12.02
N GLY A 163 8.55 -7.76 12.24
CA GLY A 163 9.38 -7.26 13.33
C GLY A 163 10.88 -7.28 13.06
N ARG A 164 11.35 -7.83 11.91
CA ARG A 164 12.78 -7.92 11.57
C ARG A 164 13.47 -6.56 11.51
N VAL A 165 12.76 -5.51 11.12
CA VAL A 165 13.30 -4.14 11.07
C VAL A 165 13.69 -3.64 12.47
N ALA A 166 12.97 -4.05 13.51
CA ALA A 166 13.24 -3.64 14.89
C ALA A 166 14.30 -4.53 15.60
N ASP A 167 14.60 -5.73 15.08
CA ASP A 167 15.55 -6.68 15.67
C ASP A 167 16.98 -6.39 15.17
N PRO A 168 17.92 -5.92 16.03
CA PRO A 168 19.28 -5.61 15.63
C PRO A 168 20.10 -6.83 15.16
N ALA A 169 19.64 -8.05 15.45
CA ALA A 169 20.28 -9.28 14.98
C ALA A 169 20.00 -9.57 13.51
N GLN A 170 18.90 -9.02 12.96
CA GLN A 170 18.53 -9.17 11.56
C GLN A 170 19.36 -8.23 10.68
N ARG A 171 20.06 -8.80 9.69
CA ARG A 171 21.04 -8.07 8.85
C ARG A 171 20.94 -8.45 7.37
N SER A 172 19.78 -8.95 6.91
CA SER A 172 19.57 -9.16 5.47
C SER A 172 19.58 -7.80 4.73
N ASP A 173 19.89 -7.83 3.45
CA ASP A 173 20.01 -6.63 2.64
C ASP A 173 18.69 -5.84 2.67
N GLU A 174 17.55 -6.50 2.52
CA GLU A 174 16.23 -5.83 2.55
C GLU A 174 15.96 -5.12 3.89
N VAL A 175 16.39 -5.72 5.02
CA VAL A 175 16.25 -5.11 6.36
C VAL A 175 17.18 -3.92 6.51
N ALA A 176 18.41 -4.03 6.00
CA ALA A 176 19.38 -2.94 6.02
C ALA A 176 18.91 -1.76 5.17
N ASP A 177 18.41 -2.04 3.97
CA ASP A 177 17.87 -1.07 3.03
C ASP A 177 16.68 -0.31 3.63
N LEU A 178 15.71 -1.03 4.19
CA LEU A 178 14.55 -0.37 4.82
C LEU A 178 14.95 0.47 6.04
N ARG A 179 15.90 0.02 6.87
CA ARG A 179 16.43 0.85 7.97
C ARG A 179 17.13 2.10 7.45
N GLY A 180 17.89 1.98 6.35
CA GLY A 180 18.53 3.11 5.66
C GLY A 180 17.50 4.13 5.19
N LEU A 181 16.47 3.66 4.48
CA LEU A 181 15.35 4.48 4.04
C LEU A 181 14.66 5.21 5.18
N LEU A 182 14.27 4.50 6.25
CA LEU A 182 13.62 5.10 7.42
C LEU A 182 14.48 6.19 8.07
N LYS A 183 15.79 5.98 8.15
CA LYS A 183 16.74 6.97 8.67
C LYS A 183 16.82 8.19 7.76
N GLU A 184 16.92 8.00 6.46
CA GLU A 184 16.94 9.09 5.49
C GLU A 184 15.65 9.92 5.55
N LEU A 185 14.50 9.27 5.52
CA LEU A 185 13.19 9.92 5.63
C LEU A 185 13.04 10.73 6.93
N SER A 186 13.64 10.25 8.05
CA SER A 186 13.55 10.94 9.34
C SER A 186 14.32 12.27 9.39
N THR A 187 15.26 12.48 8.48
CA THR A 187 16.11 13.69 8.40
C THR A 187 15.81 14.55 7.18
N SER A 188 14.92 14.12 6.30
CA SER A 188 14.58 14.81 5.06
C SER A 188 13.63 16.00 5.34
N ASP A 189 13.92 17.14 4.73
CA ASP A 189 13.02 18.31 4.73
C ASP A 189 11.96 18.24 3.61
N ALA A 190 12.15 17.35 2.62
CA ALA A 190 11.24 17.20 1.49
C ALA A 190 9.98 16.37 1.82
N VAL A 191 10.00 15.64 2.92
CA VAL A 191 8.91 14.72 3.31
C VAL A 191 8.62 14.78 4.82
N ARG A 192 7.45 14.25 5.22
CA ARG A 192 7.21 13.82 6.60
C ARG A 192 6.81 12.35 6.58
N ALA A 193 7.49 11.56 7.39
CA ALA A 193 7.28 10.13 7.43
C ALA A 193 6.95 9.64 8.84
N ALA A 194 6.10 8.62 8.91
CA ALA A 194 5.75 7.93 10.15
C ALA A 194 5.48 6.45 9.87
N VAL A 195 5.85 5.58 10.81
CA VAL A 195 5.49 4.16 10.77
C VAL A 195 4.41 3.90 11.82
N SER A 196 3.25 3.44 11.37
CA SER A 196 2.20 2.89 12.23
C SER A 196 2.48 1.42 12.52
N PRO A 197 2.39 0.95 13.77
CA PRO A 197 2.64 -0.46 14.10
C PRO A 197 1.43 -1.37 13.85
N VAL A 198 0.40 -0.89 13.14
CA VAL A 198 -0.81 -1.67 12.81
C VAL A 198 -0.46 -2.77 11.80
N GLY A 199 -0.96 -3.97 12.01
CA GLY A 199 -0.61 -5.14 11.21
C GLY A 199 0.89 -5.42 11.27
N ASP A 200 1.52 -5.59 10.11
CA ASP A 200 2.98 -5.72 9.97
C ASP A 200 3.66 -4.36 9.65
N GLY A 201 3.06 -3.27 10.10
CA GLY A 201 3.54 -1.91 9.91
C GLY A 201 3.09 -1.27 8.60
N LEU A 202 2.64 -0.02 8.71
CA LEU A 202 2.35 0.83 7.57
C LEU A 202 3.24 2.08 7.66
N LEU A 203 4.19 2.21 6.72
CA LEU A 203 4.95 3.45 6.55
C LEU A 203 4.14 4.41 5.70
N GLN A 204 3.95 5.62 6.19
CA GLN A 204 3.36 6.74 5.44
C GLN A 204 4.41 7.82 5.24
N ILE A 205 4.57 8.28 3.99
CA ILE A 205 5.48 9.35 3.60
C ILE A 205 4.65 10.40 2.87
N VAL A 206 4.59 11.60 3.42
CA VAL A 206 3.88 12.75 2.81
C VAL A 206 4.89 13.65 2.11
N ARG A 207 4.72 13.89 0.80
CA ARG A 207 5.56 14.80 0.03
C ARG A 207 5.26 16.26 0.40
N LEU A 208 6.28 17.00 0.79
CA LEU A 208 6.17 18.42 1.13
C LEU A 208 6.45 19.31 -0.10
N PRO A 209 5.99 20.58 -0.07
CA PRO A 209 6.45 21.56 -1.03
C PRO A 209 7.95 21.84 -0.84
N GLU A 210 8.62 22.25 -1.92
CA GLU A 210 9.99 22.72 -1.80
C GLU A 210 10.08 23.88 -0.82
N PRO A 211 11.11 23.92 0.03
CA PRO A 211 11.30 25.05 0.93
C PRO A 211 11.49 26.34 0.11
N VAL A 212 10.77 27.37 0.52
CA VAL A 212 10.83 28.72 -0.09
C VAL A 212 12.17 29.39 0.23
#